data_f7d5b2a067fd8308ec9d62aefff99b45
#
_entry.id   f7d5b2a067fd8308ec9d62aefff99b45
#
_cell.length_a   1.000
_cell.length_b   1.000
_cell.length_c   1.000
_cell.angle_alpha   90.00
_cell.angle_beta   90.00
_cell.angle_gamma   90.00
#
_symmetry.space_group_name_H-M   'P 1'
#
loop_
_entity.id
_entity.type
_entity.pdbx_description
1 polymer ?
#
loop_
_entity_poly.entity_id
_entity_poly.type
_entity_poly.pdbx_seq_one_letter_code
_entity_poly.pdbx_strand_id
1 'polypeptide(L)'
;RTADKDNEDYQKVVKAYQSQVVAEYILEKNKGASVPAFEYDKDYTVDKNFVSDIEGYQSSSDGKKVIKIGTCGSADTFRAVQKVLDDENSGIYLDVVVFDAYNLPNEALNNGEIDLNSFQHKAYLKNECEAQGYDLTAIGDTSSAPLTLYSKKVDSLKALKELAGKKED
;
A
#
# COMPACT_ATOMS: atom_id res chain seq x y z
N ARG A 1 3.49 -0.72 -15.59
CA ARG A 1 4.46 -0.33 -16.63
C ARG A 1 4.24 1.12 -17.00
N THR A 2 5.29 1.81 -17.45
CA THR A 2 5.20 3.23 -17.82
C THR A 2 4.20 3.48 -18.95
N ALA A 3 4.12 2.56 -19.91
CA ALA A 3 3.17 2.63 -21.02
C ALA A 3 1.69 2.63 -20.57
N ASP A 4 1.40 2.02 -19.43
CA ASP A 4 0.03 1.82 -18.93
C ASP A 4 -0.33 2.82 -17.82
N LYS A 5 0.53 3.80 -17.50
CA LYS A 5 0.36 4.71 -16.35
C LYS A 5 -0.96 5.49 -16.35
N ASP A 6 -1.49 5.79 -17.52
CA ASP A 6 -2.71 6.58 -17.72
C ASP A 6 -3.94 5.68 -17.99
N ASN A 7 -3.84 4.36 -17.78
CA ASN A 7 -4.95 3.43 -17.93
C ASN A 7 -6.06 3.78 -16.92
N GLU A 8 -7.26 4.06 -17.43
CA GLU A 8 -8.39 4.53 -16.62
C GLU A 8 -8.80 3.56 -15.51
N ASP A 9 -8.72 2.25 -15.76
CA ASP A 9 -9.08 1.25 -14.76
C ASP A 9 -8.03 1.15 -13.66
N TYR A 10 -6.74 1.33 -14.00
CA TYR A 10 -5.67 1.40 -13.00
C TYR A 10 -5.80 2.67 -12.14
N GLN A 11 -6.20 3.79 -12.74
CA GLN A 11 -6.48 5.02 -12.00
C GLN A 11 -7.70 4.88 -11.07
N LYS A 12 -8.73 4.11 -11.45
CA LYS A 12 -9.84 3.77 -10.54
C LYS A 12 -9.35 2.97 -9.33
N VAL A 13 -8.45 1.99 -9.54
CA VAL A 13 -7.86 1.22 -8.43
C VAL A 13 -7.05 2.12 -7.51
N VAL A 14 -6.22 3.02 -8.04
CA VAL A 14 -5.46 4.00 -7.25
C VAL A 14 -6.41 4.88 -6.44
N LYS A 15 -7.46 5.44 -7.07
CA LYS A 15 -8.46 6.28 -6.41
C LYS A 15 -9.18 5.53 -5.28
N ALA A 16 -9.59 4.28 -5.53
CA ALA A 16 -10.22 3.45 -4.52
C ALA A 16 -9.26 3.15 -3.35
N TYR A 17 -7.98 2.89 -3.63
CA TYR A 17 -6.97 2.72 -2.59
C TYR A 17 -6.78 3.99 -1.74
N GLN A 18 -6.80 5.16 -2.37
CA GLN A 18 -6.64 6.46 -1.73
C GLN A 18 -7.95 7.05 -1.19
N SER A 19 -8.96 6.22 -0.99
CA SER A 19 -10.24 6.63 -0.40
C SER A 19 -10.17 6.76 1.12
N GLN A 20 -11.13 7.52 1.68
CA GLN A 20 -11.29 7.68 3.12
C GLN A 20 -11.50 6.32 3.82
N VAL A 21 -12.33 5.44 3.26
CA VAL A 21 -12.60 4.10 3.82
C VAL A 21 -11.32 3.27 3.95
N VAL A 22 -10.45 3.29 2.95
CA VAL A 22 -9.17 2.56 2.98
C VAL A 22 -8.19 3.19 3.97
N ALA A 23 -8.17 4.54 4.08
CA ALA A 23 -7.35 5.23 5.08
C ALA A 23 -7.75 4.82 6.50
N GLU A 24 -9.04 4.85 6.81
CA GLU A 24 -9.60 4.43 8.10
C GLU A 24 -9.27 2.96 8.39
N TYR A 25 -9.44 2.08 7.41
CA TYR A 25 -9.09 0.67 7.57
C TYR A 25 -7.61 0.46 7.89
N ILE A 26 -6.70 1.14 7.18
CA ILE A 26 -5.26 1.07 7.44
C ILE A 26 -4.96 1.50 8.89
N LEU A 27 -5.55 2.60 9.35
CA LEU A 27 -5.31 3.14 10.69
C LEU A 27 -5.87 2.24 11.78
N GLU A 28 -7.12 1.81 11.63
CA GLU A 28 -7.81 0.97 12.62
C GLU A 28 -7.23 -0.44 12.72
N LYS A 29 -6.88 -1.04 11.59
CA LYS A 29 -6.28 -2.37 11.54
C LYS A 29 -4.87 -2.39 12.11
N ASN A 30 -4.04 -1.41 11.76
CA ASN A 30 -2.61 -1.44 12.04
C ASN A 30 -2.23 -0.68 13.33
N LYS A 31 -3.15 0.08 13.94
CA LYS A 31 -2.91 0.82 15.20
C LYS A 31 -1.62 1.64 15.20
N GLY A 32 -1.31 2.28 14.07
CA GLY A 32 -0.13 3.12 13.89
C GLY A 32 1.12 2.40 13.36
N ALA A 33 1.13 1.08 13.23
CA ALA A 33 2.24 0.34 12.61
C ALA A 33 2.32 0.56 11.09
N SER A 34 1.20 0.92 10.47
CA SER A 34 1.11 1.41 9.10
C SER A 34 0.14 2.59 9.06
N VAL A 35 0.45 3.57 8.22
CA VAL A 35 -0.37 4.78 8.04
C VAL A 35 -0.56 5.06 6.55
N PRO A 36 -1.68 5.71 6.14
CA PRO A 36 -1.86 6.14 4.76
C PRO A 36 -0.74 7.10 4.33
N ALA A 37 -0.21 6.91 3.11
CA ALA A 37 0.77 7.80 2.48
C ALA A 37 0.10 8.75 1.47
N PHE A 38 -1.18 9.02 1.65
CA PHE A 38 -2.03 9.90 0.84
C PHE A 38 -2.90 10.76 1.76
N GLU A 39 -3.54 11.79 1.21
CA GLU A 39 -4.41 12.68 1.96
C GLU A 39 -5.72 11.99 2.35
N TYR A 40 -6.16 12.20 3.58
CA TYR A 40 -7.41 11.71 4.13
C TYR A 40 -7.89 12.64 5.25
N ASP A 41 -9.19 12.61 5.56
CA ASP A 41 -9.74 13.33 6.70
C ASP A 41 -9.32 12.63 8.01
N LYS A 42 -8.67 13.37 8.91
CA LYS A 42 -8.19 12.87 10.20
C LYS A 42 -9.26 12.91 11.28
N ASP A 43 -10.32 13.68 11.05
CA ASP A 43 -11.45 13.83 11.97
C ASP A 43 -12.56 12.85 11.57
N TYR A 44 -12.34 11.56 11.84
CA TYR A 44 -13.24 10.48 11.51
C TYR A 44 -13.63 9.65 12.73
N THR A 45 -14.75 8.95 12.62
CA THR A 45 -15.19 7.94 13.57
C THR A 45 -15.70 6.72 12.80
N VAL A 46 -15.33 5.54 13.26
CA VAL A 46 -15.79 4.28 12.66
C VAL A 46 -16.62 3.45 13.65
N ASP A 47 -17.50 2.63 13.12
CA ASP A 47 -18.22 1.64 13.92
C ASP A 47 -17.23 0.60 14.49
N LYS A 48 -17.57 0.04 15.67
CA LYS A 48 -16.74 -0.98 16.34
C LYS A 48 -16.51 -2.24 15.49
N ASN A 49 -17.40 -2.52 14.53
CA ASN A 49 -17.30 -3.68 13.65
C ASN A 49 -16.61 -3.34 12.31
N PHE A 50 -16.28 -2.06 12.06
CA PHE A 50 -15.78 -1.57 10.77
C PHE A 50 -14.67 -2.45 10.17
N VAL A 51 -13.64 -2.78 10.96
CA VAL A 51 -12.53 -3.63 10.49
C VAL A 51 -13.03 -5.05 10.19
N SER A 52 -13.83 -5.65 11.09
CA SER A 52 -14.35 -7.01 10.88
C SER A 52 -15.30 -7.11 9.70
N ASP A 53 -16.10 -6.08 9.44
CA ASP A 53 -17.01 -6.04 8.30
C ASP A 53 -16.25 -6.00 6.98
N ILE A 54 -15.15 -5.25 6.92
CA ILE A 54 -14.27 -5.24 5.75
C ILE A 54 -13.54 -6.59 5.59
N GLU A 55 -13.03 -7.17 6.67
CA GLU A 55 -12.35 -8.47 6.62
C GLU A 55 -13.29 -9.61 6.22
N GLY A 56 -14.56 -9.50 6.58
CA GLY A 56 -15.63 -10.44 6.20
C GLY A 56 -16.20 -10.20 4.80
N TYR A 57 -15.84 -9.08 4.15
CA TYR A 57 -16.38 -8.72 2.84
C TYR A 57 -15.97 -9.73 1.76
N GLN A 58 -16.93 -10.17 0.97
CA GLN A 58 -16.72 -11.07 -0.17
C GLN A 58 -17.21 -10.40 -1.44
N SER A 59 -16.41 -10.46 -2.48
CA SER A 59 -16.73 -9.98 -3.81
C SER A 59 -16.72 -11.14 -4.82
N SER A 60 -17.47 -11.00 -5.92
CA SER A 60 -17.41 -11.90 -7.07
C SER A 60 -16.73 -11.21 -8.25
N SER A 61 -16.02 -12.00 -9.05
CA SER A 61 -15.44 -11.58 -10.32
C SER A 61 -16.43 -11.63 -11.49
N ASP A 62 -17.66 -12.17 -11.25
CA ASP A 62 -18.65 -12.36 -12.30
C ASP A 62 -19.04 -11.06 -12.97
N GLY A 63 -18.86 -10.98 -14.29
CA GLY A 63 -19.16 -9.80 -15.09
C GLY A 63 -18.25 -8.59 -14.87
N LYS A 64 -17.17 -8.74 -14.11
CA LYS A 64 -16.18 -7.69 -13.83
C LYS A 64 -14.89 -7.90 -14.63
N LYS A 65 -14.20 -6.80 -14.90
CA LYS A 65 -12.84 -6.83 -15.42
C LYS A 65 -11.89 -7.22 -14.29
N VAL A 66 -11.12 -8.28 -14.48
CA VAL A 66 -10.10 -8.71 -13.52
C VAL A 66 -8.83 -7.90 -13.70
N ILE A 67 -8.33 -7.31 -12.61
CA ILE A 67 -7.01 -6.65 -12.55
C ILE A 67 -6.16 -7.43 -11.54
N LYS A 68 -5.03 -7.95 -11.99
CA LYS A 68 -4.08 -8.67 -11.13
C LYS A 68 -3.15 -7.69 -10.45
N ILE A 69 -3.13 -7.72 -9.11
CA ILE A 69 -2.24 -6.87 -8.31
C ILE A 69 -1.31 -7.70 -7.44
N GLY A 70 0.00 -7.50 -7.62
CA GLY A 70 1.03 -8.19 -6.84
C GLY A 70 1.37 -7.47 -5.55
N THR A 71 1.55 -8.23 -4.46
CA THR A 71 2.03 -7.71 -3.18
C THR A 71 3.00 -8.68 -2.51
N CYS A 72 3.75 -8.21 -1.51
CA CYS A 72 4.49 -9.06 -0.58
C CYS A 72 3.92 -8.85 0.83
N GLY A 73 3.67 -9.93 1.55
CA GLY A 73 3.08 -9.88 2.88
C GLY A 73 1.55 -9.87 2.87
N SER A 74 0.90 -8.99 3.66
CA SER A 74 -0.55 -9.02 3.81
C SER A 74 -1.29 -8.45 2.60
N ALA A 75 -2.35 -9.13 2.19
CA ALA A 75 -3.31 -8.71 1.17
C ALA A 75 -4.56 -8.02 1.76
N ASP A 76 -4.64 -7.86 3.09
CA ASP A 76 -5.88 -7.46 3.79
C ASP A 76 -6.41 -6.09 3.33
N THR A 77 -5.54 -5.11 3.09
CA THR A 77 -5.94 -3.77 2.63
C THR A 77 -6.70 -3.83 1.29
N PHE A 78 -6.38 -4.81 0.43
CA PHE A 78 -7.06 -4.93 -0.86
C PHE A 78 -8.53 -5.37 -0.74
N ARG A 79 -8.96 -5.92 0.40
CA ARG A 79 -10.39 -6.15 0.66
C ARG A 79 -11.14 -4.84 0.84
N ALA A 80 -10.52 -3.88 1.55
CA ALA A 80 -11.09 -2.53 1.67
C ALA A 80 -11.16 -1.85 0.30
N VAL A 81 -10.10 -1.97 -0.52
CA VAL A 81 -10.07 -1.43 -1.88
C VAL A 81 -11.15 -2.07 -2.74
N GLN A 82 -11.29 -3.40 -2.70
CA GLN A 82 -12.32 -4.11 -3.46
C GLN A 82 -13.73 -3.68 -3.04
N LYS A 83 -13.97 -3.51 -1.73
CA LYS A 83 -15.26 -3.02 -1.24
C LYS A 83 -15.59 -1.64 -1.82
N VAL A 84 -14.64 -0.71 -1.83
CA VAL A 84 -14.81 0.63 -2.43
C VAL A 84 -15.11 0.53 -3.93
N LEU A 85 -14.36 -0.29 -4.67
CA LEU A 85 -14.60 -0.51 -6.10
C LEU A 85 -15.99 -1.06 -6.39
N ASP A 86 -16.52 -1.91 -5.51
CA ASP A 86 -17.86 -2.49 -5.65
C ASP A 86 -18.94 -1.48 -5.25
N ASP A 87 -18.76 -0.73 -4.17
CA ASP A 87 -19.68 0.34 -3.75
C ASP A 87 -19.81 1.44 -4.82
N GLU A 88 -18.72 1.73 -5.53
CA GLU A 88 -18.70 2.67 -6.67
C GLU A 88 -19.20 2.05 -8.00
N ASN A 89 -19.57 0.77 -8.02
CA ASN A 89 -19.97 0.03 -9.22
C ASN A 89 -18.93 0.15 -10.36
N SER A 90 -17.66 0.06 -10.02
CA SER A 90 -16.53 0.26 -10.94
C SER A 90 -16.44 -0.78 -12.06
N GLY A 91 -17.05 -1.95 -11.87
CA GLY A 91 -16.91 -3.09 -12.78
C GLY A 91 -15.53 -3.78 -12.71
N ILE A 92 -14.75 -3.54 -11.64
CA ILE A 92 -13.40 -4.09 -11.46
C ILE A 92 -13.39 -5.11 -10.33
N TYR A 93 -12.67 -6.21 -10.55
CA TYR A 93 -12.32 -7.20 -9.52
C TYR A 93 -10.79 -7.27 -9.38
N LEU A 94 -10.29 -7.20 -8.15
CA LEU A 94 -8.86 -7.34 -7.85
C LEU A 94 -8.51 -8.80 -7.57
N ASP A 95 -7.68 -9.38 -8.44
CA ASP A 95 -7.04 -10.67 -8.21
C ASP A 95 -5.68 -10.41 -7.53
N VAL A 96 -5.61 -10.62 -6.22
CA VAL A 96 -4.42 -10.29 -5.43
C VAL A 96 -3.46 -11.47 -5.40
N VAL A 97 -2.29 -11.28 -6.00
CA VAL A 97 -1.19 -12.26 -6.05
C VAL A 97 -0.16 -11.93 -4.97
N VAL A 98 0.00 -12.83 -4.00
CA VAL A 98 0.99 -12.67 -2.93
C VAL A 98 2.29 -13.37 -3.32
N PHE A 99 3.39 -12.63 -3.33
CA PHE A 99 4.73 -13.14 -3.64
C PHE A 99 5.54 -13.35 -2.36
N ASP A 100 6.37 -14.39 -2.36
CA ASP A 100 7.21 -14.75 -1.22
C ASP A 100 8.55 -13.99 -1.18
N ALA A 101 8.93 -13.33 -2.27
CA ALA A 101 10.19 -12.61 -2.37
C ALA A 101 10.03 -11.24 -3.06
N TYR A 102 10.78 -10.24 -2.56
CA TYR A 102 10.65 -8.84 -3.00
C TYR A 102 11.09 -8.57 -4.45
N ASN A 103 11.91 -9.41 -5.05
CA ASN A 103 12.34 -9.28 -6.44
C ASN A 103 11.28 -9.73 -7.46
N LEU A 104 10.33 -10.59 -7.06
CA LEU A 104 9.38 -11.21 -7.98
C LEU A 104 8.28 -10.28 -8.51
N PRO A 105 7.64 -9.39 -7.70
CA PRO A 105 6.53 -8.59 -8.22
C PRO A 105 6.92 -7.60 -9.32
N ASN A 106 8.15 -7.07 -9.31
CA ASN A 106 8.60 -6.15 -10.37
C ASN A 106 8.88 -6.91 -11.68
N GLU A 107 9.46 -8.09 -11.58
CA GLU A 107 9.67 -8.97 -12.73
C GLU A 107 8.34 -9.38 -13.37
N ALA A 108 7.39 -9.88 -12.55
CA ALA A 108 6.06 -10.27 -13.02
C ALA A 108 5.29 -9.10 -13.66
N LEU A 109 5.40 -7.88 -13.08
CA LEU A 109 4.80 -6.68 -13.65
C LEU A 109 5.46 -6.30 -14.99
N ASN A 110 6.78 -6.33 -15.06
CA ASN A 110 7.51 -6.03 -16.29
C ASN A 110 7.16 -7.02 -17.41
N ASN A 111 7.02 -8.30 -17.08
CA ASN A 111 6.65 -9.35 -18.01
C ASN A 111 5.15 -9.35 -18.40
N GLY A 112 4.31 -8.55 -17.73
CA GLY A 112 2.87 -8.50 -17.98
C GLY A 112 2.08 -9.68 -17.40
N GLU A 113 2.63 -10.38 -16.42
CA GLU A 113 1.96 -11.48 -15.70
C GLU A 113 0.96 -10.96 -14.67
N ILE A 114 1.23 -9.74 -14.15
CA ILE A 114 0.35 -8.93 -13.32
C ILE A 114 0.20 -7.53 -13.92
N ASP A 115 -0.86 -6.83 -13.53
CA ASP A 115 -1.21 -5.49 -14.04
C ASP A 115 -0.62 -4.37 -13.18
N LEU A 116 -0.64 -4.55 -11.87
CA LEU A 116 -0.16 -3.62 -10.86
C LEU A 116 0.66 -4.35 -9.79
N ASN A 117 1.46 -3.61 -9.02
CA ASN A 117 1.97 -4.10 -7.74
C ASN A 117 1.93 -3.01 -6.65
N SER A 118 1.90 -3.44 -5.39
CA SER A 118 1.93 -2.54 -4.24
C SER A 118 2.62 -3.24 -3.07
N PHE A 119 3.93 -2.99 -2.88
CA PHE A 119 4.71 -3.60 -1.80
C PHE A 119 5.97 -2.81 -1.43
N GLN A 120 6.42 -1.89 -2.28
CA GLN A 120 7.76 -1.31 -2.23
C GLN A 120 7.75 0.20 -2.02
N HIS A 121 8.84 0.75 -1.51
CA HIS A 121 9.08 2.18 -1.52
C HIS A 121 9.76 2.64 -2.82
N LYS A 122 9.59 3.94 -3.15
CA LYS A 122 10.07 4.53 -4.41
C LYS A 122 11.56 4.34 -4.68
N ALA A 123 12.40 4.36 -3.63
CA ALA A 123 13.84 4.15 -3.79
C ALA A 123 14.19 2.71 -4.23
N TYR A 124 13.47 1.70 -3.72
CA TYR A 124 13.65 0.32 -4.17
C TYR A 124 13.21 0.16 -5.62
N LEU A 125 12.02 0.66 -5.99
CA LEU A 125 11.56 0.64 -7.38
C LEU A 125 12.58 1.26 -8.34
N LYS A 126 13.12 2.44 -7.98
CA LYS A 126 14.14 3.11 -8.79
C LYS A 126 15.38 2.23 -8.99
N ASN A 127 15.90 1.66 -7.90
CA ASN A 127 17.08 0.81 -7.96
C ASN A 127 16.85 -0.45 -8.81
N GLU A 128 15.68 -1.09 -8.69
CA GLU A 128 15.30 -2.26 -9.50
C GLU A 128 15.19 -1.91 -10.98
N CYS A 129 14.55 -0.78 -11.32
CA CYS A 129 14.45 -0.32 -12.70
C CYS A 129 15.84 -0.06 -13.30
N GLU A 130 16.74 0.59 -12.56
CA GLU A 130 18.11 0.87 -13.01
C GLU A 130 18.94 -0.42 -13.14
N ALA A 131 18.82 -1.36 -12.22
CA ALA A 131 19.62 -2.59 -12.19
C ALA A 131 19.16 -3.63 -13.22
N GLN A 132 17.83 -3.76 -13.42
CA GLN A 132 17.24 -4.79 -14.26
C GLN A 132 16.77 -4.26 -15.62
N GLY A 133 16.77 -2.96 -15.84
CA GLY A 133 16.27 -2.34 -17.08
C GLY A 133 14.74 -2.35 -17.19
N TYR A 134 14.00 -2.38 -16.06
CA TYR A 134 12.54 -2.37 -16.08
C TYR A 134 12.00 -0.98 -16.44
N ASP A 135 10.95 -0.95 -17.27
CA ASP A 135 10.20 0.28 -17.59
C ASP A 135 8.92 0.35 -16.74
N LEU A 136 9.13 0.59 -15.43
CA LEU A 136 8.06 0.68 -14.44
C LEU A 136 8.01 2.07 -13.80
N THR A 137 6.81 2.54 -13.50
CA THR A 137 6.59 3.81 -12.83
C THR A 137 5.55 3.70 -11.71
N ALA A 138 5.72 4.49 -10.64
CA ALA A 138 4.71 4.60 -9.60
C ALA A 138 3.55 5.48 -10.09
N ILE A 139 2.31 5.03 -9.85
CA ILE A 139 1.09 5.74 -10.24
C ILE A 139 0.26 6.22 -9.03
N GLY A 140 0.64 5.85 -7.81
CA GLY A 140 0.01 6.30 -6.58
C GLY A 140 0.80 5.90 -5.34
N ASP A 141 0.65 6.67 -4.28
CA ASP A 141 1.16 6.33 -2.96
C ASP A 141 0.10 5.50 -2.20
N THR A 142 0.53 4.54 -1.40
CA THR A 142 -0.36 3.60 -0.70
C THR A 142 -0.27 3.77 0.82
N SER A 143 0.70 3.13 1.45
CA SER A 143 0.90 3.22 2.88
C SER A 143 2.38 3.38 3.23
N SER A 144 2.66 3.81 4.45
CA SER A 144 4.00 3.95 5.00
C SER A 144 4.07 3.33 6.38
N ALA A 145 5.15 2.65 6.69
CA ALA A 145 5.47 2.22 8.04
C ALA A 145 6.32 3.33 8.70
N PRO A 146 5.85 3.96 9.80
CA PRO A 146 6.62 4.97 10.51
C PRO A 146 7.94 4.39 11.03
N LEU A 147 9.04 5.06 10.73
CA LEU A 147 10.34 4.70 11.29
C LEU A 147 10.41 5.16 12.75
N THR A 148 10.56 4.23 13.67
CA THR A 148 10.64 4.51 15.11
C THR A 148 12.03 4.15 15.64
N LEU A 149 12.62 5.08 16.40
CA LEU A 149 13.86 4.86 17.12
C LEU A 149 13.57 4.39 18.55
N TYR A 150 14.20 3.31 18.95
CA TYR A 150 14.11 2.77 20.31
C TYR A 150 15.44 2.92 21.03
N SER A 151 15.42 3.36 22.30
CA SER A 151 16.60 3.46 23.14
C SER A 151 16.28 3.00 24.55
N LYS A 152 17.21 2.26 25.16
CA LYS A 152 17.18 1.96 26.61
C LYS A 152 17.91 3.02 27.45
N LYS A 153 18.61 3.98 26.80
CA LYS A 153 19.45 4.97 27.47
C LYS A 153 18.85 6.37 27.52
N VAL A 154 17.97 6.71 26.56
CA VAL A 154 17.34 8.03 26.43
C VAL A 154 15.88 7.87 26.02
N ASP A 155 15.05 8.79 26.44
CA ASP A 155 13.59 8.80 26.24
C ASP A 155 13.13 9.85 25.22
N SER A 156 14.04 10.63 24.65
CA SER A 156 13.72 11.67 23.70
C SER A 156 14.81 11.90 22.66
N LEU A 157 14.43 12.44 21.49
CA LEU A 157 15.39 12.85 20.46
C LEU A 157 16.34 13.96 20.96
N LYS A 158 15.86 14.82 21.88
CA LYS A 158 16.71 15.86 22.47
C LYS A 158 17.82 15.24 23.30
N ALA A 159 17.48 14.33 24.19
CA ALA A 159 18.45 13.61 25.02
C ALA A 159 19.42 12.78 24.17
N LEU A 160 18.94 12.19 23.05
CA LEU A 160 19.80 11.47 22.12
C LEU A 160 20.82 12.40 21.43
N LYS A 161 20.40 13.58 21.00
CA LYS A 161 21.29 14.59 20.42
C LYS A 161 22.35 15.09 21.40
N GLU A 162 21.94 15.32 22.66
CA GLU A 162 22.87 15.71 23.73
C GLU A 162 23.90 14.60 24.03
N LEU A 163 23.49 13.35 24.01
CA LEU A 163 24.38 12.21 24.18
C LEU A 163 25.35 12.07 23.01
N ALA A 164 24.88 12.21 21.76
CA ALA A 164 25.70 12.13 20.57
C ALA A 164 26.70 13.31 20.42
N GLY A 165 26.39 14.46 20.99
CA GLY A 165 27.28 15.62 21.02
C GLY A 165 28.38 15.57 22.08
N LYS A 166 28.31 14.66 23.05
CA LYS A 166 29.39 14.42 24.01
C LYS A 166 30.36 13.47 23.34
N LYS A 167 31.44 14.01 22.77
CA LYS A 167 32.64 13.21 22.44
C LYS A 167 33.19 12.62 23.78
N GLU A 168 33.35 11.31 23.83
CA GLU A 168 34.18 10.71 24.86
C GLU A 168 35.60 11.22 24.61
N ASP A 169 36.17 11.98 25.59
CA ASP A 169 37.56 12.31 25.64
C ASP A 169 38.37 11.06 26.06
#